data_4c2bc721ecdb7b24972875247a78928e
#
_entry.id   4c2bc721ecdb7b24972875247a78928e
#
_cell.length_a   1.000
_cell.length_b   1.000
_cell.length_c   1.000
_cell.angle_alpha   90.00
_cell.angle_beta   90.00
_cell.angle_gamma   90.00
#
_symmetry.space_group_name_H-M   'P 1'
#
loop_
_entity.id
_entity.type
_entity.pdbx_description
1 polymer ?
#
loop_
_entity_poly.entity_id
_entity_poly.type
_entity_poly.pdbx_seq_one_letter_code
_entity_poly.pdbx_strand_id
1 'polypeptide(L)'
;DAEERFLSALAGEDEPEAKRKIIGRVFVEVFDDEAKKLKNAKWLAQGTIYPDVIESAASKTGKAHVIKSHHNVGGLPAEMKMGLVEPLRELFKDEVRRVGLELGLPYDMLYRHPFPGPGLGVRVLGEVKKEYCDLLRKADAVFIEELRKADLYNQVSQAFAVFLPVRSVGVM
;
A
#
# COMPACT_ATOMS: atom_id res chain seq x y z
N ASP A 1 -16.53 -1.33 -4.09
CA ASP A 1 -15.76 -0.15 -4.49
C ASP A 1 -15.86 0.91 -3.40
N ALA A 2 -14.74 1.57 -3.06
CA ALA A 2 -14.67 2.58 -2.01
C ALA A 2 -13.95 3.87 -2.50
N GLU A 3 -13.78 4.05 -3.82
CA GLU A 3 -13.05 5.18 -4.41
C GLU A 3 -13.56 6.52 -3.88
N GLU A 4 -14.87 6.72 -3.93
CA GLU A 4 -15.51 7.97 -3.50
C GLU A 4 -15.25 8.28 -2.01
N ARG A 5 -15.28 7.25 -1.15
CA ARG A 5 -15.03 7.39 0.27
C ARG A 5 -13.59 7.85 0.56
N PHE A 6 -12.61 7.30 -0.19
CA PHE A 6 -11.22 7.73 -0.06
C PHE A 6 -11.00 9.14 -0.60
N LEU A 7 -11.53 9.45 -1.77
CA LEU A 7 -11.37 10.77 -2.39
C LEU A 7 -12.01 11.86 -1.53
N SER A 8 -13.22 11.64 -1.02
CA SER A 8 -13.90 12.60 -0.13
C SER A 8 -13.12 12.83 1.17
N ALA A 9 -12.55 11.77 1.75
CA ALA A 9 -11.76 11.91 2.97
C ALA A 9 -10.41 12.62 2.75
N LEU A 10 -9.87 12.59 1.53
CA LEU A 10 -8.60 13.22 1.14
C LEU A 10 -8.79 14.64 0.59
N ALA A 11 -10.02 15.13 0.44
CA ALA A 11 -10.28 16.44 -0.13
C ALA A 11 -9.59 17.55 0.68
N GLY A 12 -8.84 18.42 -0.02
CA GLY A 12 -8.10 19.52 0.58
C GLY A 12 -6.83 19.13 1.33
N GLU A 13 -6.47 17.84 1.39
CA GLU A 13 -5.25 17.40 2.07
C GLU A 13 -4.07 17.31 1.10
N ASP A 14 -2.98 17.99 1.41
CA ASP A 14 -1.76 18.02 0.59
C ASP A 14 -0.54 17.42 1.30
N GLU A 15 -0.57 17.34 2.64
CA GLU A 15 0.55 16.86 3.44
C GLU A 15 0.65 15.32 3.36
N PRO A 16 1.82 14.75 2.95
CA PRO A 16 1.97 13.31 2.72
C PRO A 16 1.68 12.41 3.92
N GLU A 17 2.06 12.83 5.12
CA GLU A 17 1.84 12.02 6.32
C GLU A 17 0.37 12.06 6.76
N ALA A 18 -0.30 13.20 6.61
CA ALA A 18 -1.73 13.31 6.84
C ALA A 18 -2.52 12.43 5.87
N LYS A 19 -2.15 12.43 4.58
CA LYS A 19 -2.73 11.50 3.58
C LYS A 19 -2.58 10.04 3.98
N ARG A 20 -1.38 9.62 4.44
CA ARG A 20 -1.17 8.24 4.91
C ARG A 20 -2.09 7.87 6.06
N LYS A 21 -2.24 8.75 7.04
CA LYS A 21 -3.12 8.54 8.20
C LYS A 21 -4.59 8.45 7.78
N ILE A 22 -5.04 9.34 6.91
CA ILE A 22 -6.42 9.34 6.38
C ILE A 22 -6.69 8.04 5.61
N ILE A 23 -5.80 7.67 4.70
CA ILE A 23 -5.94 6.44 3.91
C ILE A 23 -5.97 5.22 4.82
N GLY A 24 -5.07 5.15 5.80
CA GLY A 24 -5.03 4.05 6.77
C GLY A 24 -6.31 3.94 7.57
N ARG A 25 -6.85 5.06 8.07
CA ARG A 25 -8.12 5.11 8.80
C ARG A 25 -9.29 4.66 7.93
N VAL A 26 -9.45 5.24 6.75
CA VAL A 26 -10.55 4.89 5.82
C VAL A 26 -10.48 3.43 5.41
N PHE A 27 -9.26 2.89 5.21
CA PHE A 27 -9.07 1.46 4.91
C PHE A 27 -9.64 0.58 6.02
N VAL A 28 -9.32 0.88 7.29
CA VAL A 28 -9.83 0.12 8.43
C VAL A 28 -11.35 0.23 8.54
N GLU A 29 -11.91 1.43 8.35
CA GLU A 29 -13.36 1.66 8.37
C GLU A 29 -14.09 0.83 7.28
N VAL A 30 -13.59 0.88 6.04
CA VAL A 30 -14.15 0.10 4.92
C VAL A 30 -14.05 -1.39 5.20
N PHE A 31 -12.91 -1.84 5.72
CA PHE A 31 -12.70 -3.24 6.05
C PHE A 31 -13.67 -3.71 7.16
N ASP A 32 -13.85 -2.91 8.20
CA ASP A 32 -14.76 -3.22 9.30
C ASP A 32 -16.23 -3.30 8.83
N ASP A 33 -16.63 -2.35 7.97
CA ASP A 33 -17.98 -2.34 7.38
C ASP A 33 -18.23 -3.59 6.51
N GLU A 34 -17.24 -4.05 5.75
CA GLU A 34 -17.36 -5.27 4.95
C GLU A 34 -17.31 -6.54 5.83
N ALA A 35 -16.45 -6.56 6.84
CA ALA A 35 -16.33 -7.69 7.75
C ALA A 35 -17.63 -7.96 8.54
N LYS A 36 -18.34 -6.89 8.94
CA LYS A 36 -19.65 -7.00 9.61
C LYS A 36 -20.73 -7.69 8.78
N LYS A 37 -20.60 -7.68 7.45
CA LYS A 37 -21.53 -8.37 6.54
C LYS A 37 -21.31 -9.89 6.50
N LEU A 38 -20.16 -10.36 6.96
CA LEU A 38 -19.76 -11.77 6.93
C LEU A 38 -20.16 -12.48 8.20
N LYS A 39 -21.30 -13.19 8.18
CA LYS A 39 -21.85 -13.86 9.37
C LYS A 39 -21.02 -15.02 9.93
N ASN A 40 -20.20 -15.66 9.09
CA ASN A 40 -19.47 -16.89 9.44
C ASN A 40 -17.94 -16.74 9.46
N ALA A 41 -17.40 -15.52 9.27
CA ALA A 41 -15.97 -15.29 9.34
C ALA A 41 -15.51 -15.34 10.80
N LYS A 42 -14.65 -16.32 11.12
CA LYS A 42 -14.05 -16.48 12.45
C LYS A 42 -12.62 -16.00 12.52
N TRP A 43 -11.96 -15.91 11.38
CA TRP A 43 -10.54 -15.63 11.25
C TRP A 43 -10.27 -14.59 10.18
N LEU A 44 -9.31 -13.72 10.45
CA LEU A 44 -8.71 -12.82 9.47
C LEU A 44 -7.30 -13.31 9.15
N ALA A 45 -7.04 -13.60 7.87
CA ALA A 45 -5.67 -13.87 7.40
C ALA A 45 -4.97 -12.54 7.09
N GLN A 46 -3.80 -12.35 7.67
CA GLN A 46 -2.97 -11.16 7.46
C GLN A 46 -1.59 -11.55 6.98
N GLY A 47 -1.09 -10.84 5.97
CA GLY A 47 0.22 -11.08 5.35
C GLY A 47 1.38 -10.40 6.08
N THR A 48 1.34 -10.32 7.41
CA THR A 48 2.45 -9.82 8.23
C THR A 48 3.69 -10.66 8.00
N ILE A 49 4.84 -10.02 7.80
CA ILE A 49 6.15 -10.66 7.68
C ILE A 49 7.08 -10.24 8.81
N TYR A 50 8.19 -10.94 8.98
CA TYR A 50 9.10 -10.70 10.12
C TYR A 50 9.64 -9.25 10.21
N PRO A 51 10.01 -8.55 9.12
CA PRO A 51 10.36 -7.14 9.19
C PRO A 51 9.29 -6.24 9.80
N ASP A 52 7.99 -6.50 9.53
CA ASP A 52 6.89 -5.72 10.12
C ASP A 52 6.84 -5.88 11.65
N VAL A 53 7.14 -7.09 12.14
CA VAL A 53 7.20 -7.40 13.58
C VAL A 53 8.33 -6.64 14.26
N ILE A 54 9.53 -6.65 13.65
CA ILE A 54 10.71 -5.95 14.19
C ILE A 54 10.47 -4.43 14.23
N GLU A 55 9.95 -3.85 13.15
CA GLU A 55 9.65 -2.41 13.06
C GLU A 55 8.63 -1.98 14.12
N SER A 56 7.61 -2.81 14.36
CA SER A 56 6.60 -2.53 15.38
C SER A 56 7.14 -2.64 16.81
N ALA A 57 8.07 -3.56 17.07
CA ALA A 57 8.72 -3.71 18.36
C ALA A 57 9.62 -2.51 18.66
N ALA A 58 10.37 -2.02 17.66
CA ALA A 58 11.25 -0.86 17.78
C ALA A 58 10.46 0.42 18.14
N SER A 59 9.25 0.59 17.62
CA SER A 59 8.40 1.73 17.91
C SER A 59 7.94 1.79 19.38
N LYS A 60 7.77 0.65 20.04
CA LYS A 60 7.38 0.57 21.46
C LYS A 60 8.51 0.95 22.42
N THR A 61 9.75 0.91 22.00
CA THR A 61 10.92 1.25 22.85
C THR A 61 11.28 2.73 22.82
N GLY A 62 10.55 3.57 22.09
CA GLY A 62 10.74 5.04 22.04
C GLY A 62 12.04 5.51 21.39
N LYS A 63 12.84 4.61 20.80
CA LYS A 63 14.15 4.92 20.18
C LYS A 63 14.10 5.05 18.66
N ALA A 64 12.97 4.79 18.03
CA ALA A 64 12.76 4.97 16.60
C ALA A 64 11.54 5.85 16.36
N HIS A 65 11.64 6.83 15.46
CA HIS A 65 10.46 7.51 14.94
C HIS A 65 9.52 6.47 14.33
N VAL A 66 8.22 6.58 14.63
CA VAL A 66 7.18 5.72 14.07
C VAL A 66 7.12 5.99 12.56
N ILE A 67 7.89 5.22 11.79
CA ILE A 67 8.01 5.43 10.33
C ILE A 67 6.84 4.78 9.58
N LYS A 68 6.11 3.83 10.20
CA LYS A 68 5.03 3.09 9.52
C LYS A 68 3.82 2.90 10.42
N SER A 69 2.92 3.85 10.39
CA SER A 69 1.58 3.76 11.01
C SER A 69 0.58 2.88 10.25
N HIS A 70 0.96 2.34 9.09
CA HIS A 70 0.08 1.62 8.17
C HIS A 70 0.28 0.10 8.15
N HIS A 71 1.28 -0.42 8.85
CA HIS A 71 1.36 -1.86 9.11
C HIS A 71 0.58 -2.16 10.38
N ASN A 72 -0.56 -2.80 10.23
CA ASN A 72 -1.47 -3.14 11.33
C ASN A 72 -0.89 -4.32 12.17
N VAL A 73 0.40 -4.18 12.57
CA VAL A 73 1.09 -5.16 13.40
C VAL A 73 0.69 -4.92 14.85
N GLY A 74 -0.15 -5.75 15.38
CA GLY A 74 -0.49 -5.69 16.80
C GLY A 74 -1.96 -5.77 17.13
N GLY A 75 -2.82 -5.94 16.14
CA GLY A 75 -4.20 -6.28 16.44
C GLY A 75 -5.23 -5.62 15.52
N LEU A 76 -6.28 -6.36 15.35
CA LEU A 76 -7.55 -5.87 14.84
C LEU A 76 -8.11 -4.80 15.81
N PRO A 77 -8.93 -3.85 15.32
CA PRO A 77 -9.72 -3.00 16.19
C PRO A 77 -10.40 -3.86 17.27
N ALA A 78 -10.41 -3.39 18.51
CA ALA A 78 -10.92 -4.15 19.66
C ALA A 78 -12.37 -4.64 19.49
N GLU A 79 -13.10 -4.05 18.56
CA GLU A 79 -14.48 -4.39 18.21
C GLU A 79 -14.57 -5.59 17.25
N MET A 80 -13.48 -5.96 16.58
CA MET A 80 -13.46 -7.03 15.60
C MET A 80 -13.23 -8.37 16.29
N LYS A 81 -14.29 -9.17 16.42
CA LYS A 81 -14.32 -10.45 17.14
C LYS A 81 -13.72 -11.63 16.34
N MET A 82 -12.80 -11.36 15.42
CA MET A 82 -12.13 -12.40 14.62
C MET A 82 -10.78 -12.76 15.21
N GLY A 83 -10.41 -14.02 15.14
CA GLY A 83 -9.04 -14.47 15.41
C GLY A 83 -8.12 -14.03 14.27
N LEU A 84 -6.85 -13.76 14.58
CA LEU A 84 -5.84 -13.40 13.59
C LEU A 84 -5.03 -14.64 13.18
N VAL A 85 -4.79 -14.80 11.88
CA VAL A 85 -3.92 -15.84 11.31
C VAL A 85 -2.83 -15.16 10.48
N GLU A 86 -1.59 -15.29 10.90
CA GLU A 86 -0.42 -14.65 10.28
C GLU A 86 0.61 -15.72 9.87
N PRO A 87 0.37 -16.46 8.79
CA PRO A 87 1.20 -17.61 8.43
C PRO A 87 2.62 -17.24 7.96
N LEU A 88 2.86 -15.98 7.61
CA LEU A 88 4.15 -15.49 7.09
C LEU A 88 4.95 -14.72 8.14
N ARG A 89 4.47 -14.64 9.38
CA ARG A 89 4.97 -13.73 10.43
C ARG A 89 6.46 -13.91 10.75
N GLU A 90 6.99 -15.11 10.57
CA GLU A 90 8.39 -15.45 10.89
C GLU A 90 9.30 -15.44 9.63
N LEU A 91 8.76 -15.08 8.47
CA LEU A 91 9.49 -15.14 7.22
C LEU A 91 9.96 -13.74 6.78
N PHE A 92 11.15 -13.69 6.16
CA PHE A 92 11.60 -12.52 5.42
C PHE A 92 10.97 -12.50 4.01
N LYS A 93 11.01 -11.33 3.37
CA LYS A 93 10.35 -11.10 2.08
C LYS A 93 10.85 -12.01 0.96
N ASP A 94 12.13 -12.35 0.95
CA ASP A 94 12.72 -13.27 -0.02
C ASP A 94 12.28 -14.72 0.23
N GLU A 95 12.10 -15.12 1.48
CA GLU A 95 11.57 -16.43 1.85
C GLU A 95 10.09 -16.54 1.43
N VAL A 96 9.29 -15.51 1.68
CA VAL A 96 7.89 -15.44 1.22
C VAL A 96 7.80 -15.58 -0.31
N ARG A 97 8.72 -14.95 -1.06
CA ARG A 97 8.78 -15.10 -2.52
C ARG A 97 9.09 -16.53 -2.95
N ARG A 98 10.03 -17.19 -2.27
CA ARG A 98 10.36 -18.61 -2.55
C ARG A 98 9.15 -19.51 -2.28
N VAL A 99 8.49 -19.34 -1.13
CA VAL A 99 7.24 -20.05 -0.83
C VAL A 99 6.18 -19.80 -1.90
N GLY A 100 6.05 -18.57 -2.37
CA GLY A 100 5.13 -18.21 -3.45
C GLY A 100 5.43 -18.96 -4.75
N LEU A 101 6.71 -19.09 -5.13
CA LEU A 101 7.12 -19.86 -6.31
C LEU A 101 6.76 -21.34 -6.15
N GLU A 102 7.04 -21.95 -5.00
CA GLU A 102 6.70 -23.34 -4.70
C GLU A 102 5.18 -23.59 -4.74
N LEU A 103 4.38 -22.59 -4.38
CA LEU A 103 2.92 -22.62 -4.50
C LEU A 103 2.41 -22.35 -5.92
N GLY A 104 3.30 -22.14 -6.90
CA GLY A 104 2.95 -21.92 -8.30
C GLY A 104 2.47 -20.51 -8.64
N LEU A 105 2.74 -19.51 -7.81
CA LEU A 105 2.40 -18.13 -8.13
C LEU A 105 3.31 -17.61 -9.28
N PRO A 106 2.76 -16.81 -10.22
CA PRO A 106 3.53 -16.25 -11.31
C PRO A 106 4.70 -15.38 -10.82
N TYR A 107 5.85 -15.51 -11.47
CA TYR A 107 7.05 -14.74 -11.15
C TYR A 107 6.78 -13.22 -11.12
N ASP A 108 6.11 -12.71 -12.12
CA ASP A 108 5.79 -11.27 -12.23
C ASP A 108 4.91 -10.74 -11.08
N MET A 109 4.11 -11.60 -10.47
CA MET A 109 3.33 -11.24 -9.29
C MET A 109 4.22 -11.15 -8.05
N LEU A 110 5.14 -12.10 -7.87
CA LEU A 110 6.01 -12.18 -6.70
C LEU A 110 7.12 -11.14 -6.70
N TYR A 111 7.67 -10.83 -7.89
CA TYR A 111 8.80 -9.92 -8.07
C TYR A 111 8.42 -8.55 -8.61
N ARG A 112 7.13 -8.21 -8.58
CA ARG A 112 6.70 -6.86 -8.92
C ARG A 112 7.37 -5.82 -8.02
N HIS A 113 7.60 -4.63 -8.56
CA HIS A 113 8.13 -3.50 -7.80
C HIS A 113 7.23 -3.19 -6.59
N PRO A 114 7.80 -2.72 -5.47
CA PRO A 114 7.03 -2.31 -4.31
C PRO A 114 6.01 -1.24 -4.68
N PHE A 115 4.77 -1.42 -4.25
CA PHE A 115 3.72 -0.42 -4.35
C PHE A 115 3.34 -0.01 -2.92
N PRO A 116 3.43 1.27 -2.55
CA PRO A 116 3.17 1.70 -1.19
C PRO A 116 1.74 1.40 -0.77
N GLY A 117 1.53 1.04 0.51
CA GLY A 117 0.20 0.79 1.07
C GLY A 117 -0.81 1.92 0.82
N PRO A 118 -0.43 3.22 0.98
CA PRO A 118 -1.29 4.35 0.66
C PRO A 118 -1.60 4.53 -0.84
N GLY A 119 -1.01 3.74 -1.71
CA GLY A 119 -1.30 3.74 -3.14
C GLY A 119 -0.92 5.02 -3.87
N LEU A 120 -1.76 5.42 -4.82
CA LEU A 120 -1.55 6.61 -5.63
C LEU A 120 -1.65 7.92 -4.82
N GLY A 121 -2.34 7.93 -3.69
CA GLY A 121 -2.53 9.14 -2.90
C GLY A 121 -1.24 9.82 -2.47
N VAL A 122 -0.16 9.04 -2.21
CA VAL A 122 1.17 9.59 -1.88
C VAL A 122 2.06 9.84 -3.09
N ARG A 123 1.64 9.41 -4.29
CA ARG A 123 2.32 9.71 -5.56
C ARG A 123 1.71 10.91 -6.29
N VAL A 124 0.63 11.46 -5.78
CA VAL A 124 0.08 12.77 -6.19
C VAL A 124 0.57 13.81 -5.19
N LEU A 125 1.46 14.70 -5.61
CA LEU A 125 1.86 15.85 -4.80
C LEU A 125 0.72 16.89 -4.79
N GLY A 126 0.52 17.55 -3.65
CA GLY A 126 -0.65 18.41 -3.47
C GLY A 126 -1.94 17.63 -3.26
N GLU A 127 -3.08 18.25 -3.42
CA GLU A 127 -4.40 17.66 -3.22
C GLU A 127 -4.66 16.44 -4.12
N VAL A 128 -5.24 15.38 -3.56
CA VAL A 128 -5.58 14.16 -4.31
C VAL A 128 -6.92 14.36 -5.00
N LYS A 129 -6.89 14.35 -6.35
CA LYS A 129 -8.09 14.43 -7.19
C LYS A 129 -8.20 13.19 -8.07
N LYS A 130 -9.43 12.77 -8.36
CA LYS A 130 -9.68 11.61 -9.24
C LYS A 130 -8.98 11.77 -10.59
N GLU A 131 -9.11 12.93 -11.22
CA GLU A 131 -8.49 13.24 -12.52
C GLU A 131 -6.96 13.09 -12.50
N TYR A 132 -6.29 13.47 -11.39
CA TYR A 132 -4.85 13.33 -11.23
C TYR A 132 -4.45 11.87 -11.04
N CYS A 133 -5.24 11.12 -10.28
CA CYS A 133 -5.03 9.68 -10.11
C CYS A 133 -5.21 8.93 -11.43
N ASP A 134 -6.23 9.26 -12.23
CA ASP A 134 -6.50 8.62 -13.51
C ASP A 134 -5.41 8.92 -14.54
N LEU A 135 -4.91 10.17 -14.57
CA LEU A 135 -3.78 10.53 -15.41
C LEU A 135 -2.50 9.81 -14.98
N LEU A 136 -2.23 9.78 -13.67
CA LEU A 136 -1.05 9.11 -13.12
C LEU A 136 -1.05 7.62 -13.40
N ARG A 137 -2.20 6.93 -13.28
CA ARG A 137 -2.34 5.51 -13.63
C ARG A 137 -1.94 5.23 -15.08
N LYS A 138 -2.37 6.08 -16.01
CA LYS A 138 -2.04 5.95 -17.43
C LYS A 138 -0.55 6.19 -17.68
N ALA A 139 0.00 7.24 -17.10
CA ALA A 139 1.43 7.56 -17.24
C ALA A 139 2.32 6.45 -16.65
N ASP A 140 1.98 5.96 -15.45
CA ASP A 140 2.72 4.88 -14.79
C ASP A 140 2.65 3.59 -15.59
N ALA A 141 1.49 3.25 -16.16
CA ALA A 141 1.32 2.06 -17.00
C ALA A 141 2.23 2.11 -18.24
N VAL A 142 2.27 3.23 -18.95
CA VAL A 142 3.16 3.43 -20.12
C VAL A 142 4.62 3.34 -19.69
N PHE A 143 5.00 4.01 -18.60
CA PHE A 143 6.38 3.99 -18.11
C PHE A 143 6.85 2.57 -17.76
N ILE A 144 6.04 1.81 -17.03
CA ILE A 144 6.36 0.43 -16.64
C ILE A 144 6.41 -0.49 -17.88
N GLU A 145 5.51 -0.29 -18.86
CA GLU A 145 5.54 -1.04 -20.13
C GLU A 145 6.84 -0.80 -20.88
N GLU A 146 7.30 0.43 -21.01
CA GLU A 146 8.56 0.77 -21.68
C GLU A 146 9.78 0.21 -20.95
N LEU A 147 9.79 0.22 -19.62
CA LEU A 147 10.85 -0.45 -18.84
C LEU A 147 10.90 -1.96 -19.10
N ARG A 148 9.75 -2.61 -19.24
CA ARG A 148 9.67 -4.03 -19.56
C ARG A 148 10.16 -4.33 -20.98
N LYS A 149 9.76 -3.51 -21.97
CA LYS A 149 10.23 -3.63 -23.35
C LYS A 149 11.75 -3.46 -23.49
N ALA A 150 12.31 -2.56 -22.68
CA ALA A 150 13.76 -2.32 -22.64
C ALA A 150 14.54 -3.33 -21.79
N ASP A 151 13.89 -4.33 -21.20
CA ASP A 151 14.46 -5.28 -20.24
C ASP A 151 15.14 -4.64 -19.02
N LEU A 152 14.65 -3.47 -18.61
CA LEU A 152 15.17 -2.71 -17.48
C LEU A 152 14.38 -2.95 -16.20
N TYR A 153 13.15 -3.48 -16.26
CA TYR A 153 12.27 -3.62 -15.12
C TYR A 153 12.91 -4.39 -13.96
N ASN A 154 13.58 -5.51 -14.25
CA ASN A 154 14.22 -6.34 -13.24
C ASN A 154 15.62 -5.84 -12.82
N GLN A 155 16.16 -4.83 -13.50
CA GLN A 155 17.47 -4.25 -13.20
C GLN A 155 17.40 -3.11 -12.16
N VAL A 156 16.21 -2.60 -11.87
CA VAL A 156 15.97 -1.56 -10.88
C VAL A 156 15.12 -2.08 -9.74
N SER A 157 15.39 -1.61 -8.53
CA SER A 157 14.67 -2.06 -7.33
C SER A 157 13.24 -1.53 -7.27
N GLN A 158 13.01 -0.36 -7.86
CA GLN A 158 11.71 0.30 -7.92
C GLN A 158 11.71 1.39 -9.00
N ALA A 159 10.61 1.46 -9.75
CA ALA A 159 10.34 2.54 -10.69
C ALA A 159 8.84 2.88 -10.65
N PHE A 160 8.50 4.16 -10.75
CA PHE A 160 7.13 4.65 -10.76
C PHE A 160 7.06 6.10 -11.23
N ALA A 161 5.89 6.51 -11.72
CA ALA A 161 5.58 7.89 -12.00
C ALA A 161 5.04 8.61 -10.76
N VAL A 162 5.24 9.93 -10.71
CA VAL A 162 4.71 10.84 -9.69
C VAL A 162 4.00 11.99 -10.39
N PHE A 163 2.82 12.36 -9.91
CA PHE A 163 2.11 13.53 -10.40
C PHE A 163 2.56 14.78 -9.65
N LEU A 164 3.00 15.79 -10.41
CA LEU A 164 3.37 17.10 -9.90
C LEU A 164 2.36 18.13 -10.45
N PRO A 165 1.63 18.89 -9.62
CA PRO A 165 0.68 19.90 -10.05
C PRO A 165 1.38 21.20 -10.49
N VAL A 166 2.47 21.08 -11.22
CA VAL A 166 3.23 22.20 -11.77
C VAL A 166 2.87 22.43 -13.23
N ARG A 167 2.79 23.70 -13.61
CA ARG A 167 2.63 24.12 -15.00
C ARG A 167 3.92 24.77 -15.45
N SER A 168 4.41 24.39 -16.61
CA SER A 168 5.49 25.08 -17.30
C SER A 168 4.93 25.89 -18.47
N VAL A 169 5.56 27.02 -18.79
CA VAL A 169 5.27 27.74 -20.01
C VAL A 169 5.84 26.94 -21.16
N GLY A 170 4.99 26.59 -22.14
CA GLY A 170 5.46 26.01 -23.39
C GLY A 170 6.30 27.04 -24.14
N VAL A 171 7.45 26.64 -24.66
CA VAL A 171 8.16 27.45 -25.63
C VAL A 171 7.36 27.36 -26.93
N MET A 172 6.84 28.52 -27.40
CA MET A 172 6.22 28.63 -28.71
C MET A 172 7.32 28.70 -29.77
#